data_7029f33b603715436375d453500964b7
#
_entry.id   7029f33b603715436375d453500964b7
#
_cell.length_a   1.000
_cell.length_b   1.000
_cell.length_c   1.000
_cell.angle_alpha   90.00
_cell.angle_beta   90.00
_cell.angle_gamma   90.00
#
_symmetry.space_group_name_H-M   'P 1'
#
loop_
_entity.id
_entity.type
_entity.pdbx_description
1 polymer ?
#
loop_
_entity_poly.entity_id
_entity_poly.type
_entity_poly.pdbx_seq_one_letter_code
_entity_poly.pdbx_strand_id
1 'polypeptide(L)'
;YPGSEFTWNQVSVSLGGNAVSGISQLTIKGDNALEAKGTLDGSLVPARILRNGVRKLEISGTMILEGDTQLDAYRAGTAQRLVATVTGQAVNSGVNAVFTVDIPSMIYTEYPDNIGGPGLVEVSWKAEADYNEGSGTMVTFTLVNTKTSY
;
A
#
# COMPACT_ATOMS: atom_id res chain seq x y z
N TYR A 1 -14.06 20.64 13.32
CA TYR A 1 -12.95 19.86 13.88
C TYR A 1 -11.66 20.56 13.49
N PRO A 2 -10.81 20.97 14.42
CA PRO A 2 -9.41 21.19 14.13
C PRO A 2 -8.82 19.80 13.91
N GLY A 3 -8.91 19.31 12.66
CA GLY A 3 -8.29 18.06 12.26
C GLY A 3 -6.80 18.25 12.31
N SER A 4 -6.13 17.56 13.21
CA SER A 4 -4.70 17.40 13.10
C SER A 4 -4.44 16.58 11.84
N GLU A 5 -3.92 17.26 10.83
CA GLU A 5 -3.49 16.62 9.60
C GLU A 5 -2.38 15.62 9.93
N PHE A 6 -2.41 14.46 9.28
CA PHE A 6 -1.31 13.52 9.36
C PHE A 6 -0.08 14.14 8.67
N THR A 7 1.05 14.10 9.36
CA THR A 7 2.32 14.61 8.85
C THR A 7 3.24 13.45 8.49
N TRP A 8 4.18 13.68 7.58
CA TRP A 8 5.11 12.65 7.09
C TRP A 8 5.92 11.95 8.20
N ASN A 9 6.26 12.67 9.28
CA ASN A 9 6.98 12.11 10.44
C ASN A 9 6.15 11.16 11.31
N GLN A 10 4.86 11.01 11.03
CA GLN A 10 3.94 10.10 11.71
C GLN A 10 3.76 8.78 10.96
N VAL A 11 4.43 8.62 9.82
CA VAL A 11 4.38 7.43 9.00
C VAL A 11 5.52 6.49 9.34
N SER A 12 5.20 5.23 9.56
CA SER A 12 6.18 4.15 9.67
C SER A 12 5.87 3.07 8.62
N VAL A 13 6.90 2.55 7.99
CA VAL A 13 6.76 1.49 6.99
C VAL A 13 7.64 0.31 7.37
N SER A 14 7.10 -0.89 7.22
CA SER A 14 7.89 -2.13 7.33
C SER A 14 7.75 -2.97 6.07
N LEU A 15 8.86 -3.59 5.66
CA LEU A 15 8.95 -4.50 4.52
C LEU A 15 9.55 -5.83 5.00
N GLY A 16 8.87 -6.95 4.70
CA GLY A 16 9.30 -8.26 5.14
C GLY A 16 9.40 -8.43 6.66
N GLY A 17 8.63 -7.62 7.42
CA GLY A 17 8.66 -7.61 8.89
C GLY A 17 9.74 -6.71 9.51
N ASN A 18 10.61 -6.09 8.71
CA ASN A 18 11.64 -5.17 9.18
C ASN A 18 11.22 -3.71 8.93
N ALA A 19 11.44 -2.85 9.92
CA ALA A 19 11.20 -1.41 9.75
C ALA A 19 12.17 -0.84 8.72
N VAL A 20 11.67 0.01 7.80
CA VAL A 20 12.45 0.69 6.79
C VAL A 20 12.34 2.19 6.99
N SER A 21 13.47 2.86 7.21
CA SER A 21 13.52 4.30 7.51
C SER A 21 13.71 5.18 6.27
N GLY A 22 14.19 4.62 5.19
CA GLY A 22 14.61 5.36 3.99
C GLY A 22 13.53 5.58 2.93
N ILE A 23 12.25 5.29 3.19
CA ILE A 23 11.19 5.48 2.20
C ILE A 23 10.78 6.95 2.15
N SER A 24 11.02 7.59 1.00
CA SER A 24 10.65 8.98 0.74
C SER A 24 9.27 9.13 0.10
N GLN A 25 8.83 8.12 -0.65
CA GLN A 25 7.52 8.10 -1.30
C GLN A 25 6.93 6.70 -1.30
N LEU A 26 5.62 6.59 -1.07
CA LEU A 26 4.85 5.36 -1.20
C LEU A 26 3.51 5.67 -1.85
N THR A 27 3.19 4.97 -2.92
CA THR A 27 1.91 5.09 -3.64
C THR A 27 1.30 3.71 -3.78
N ILE A 28 0.02 3.60 -3.44
CA ILE A 28 -0.76 2.36 -3.55
C ILE A 28 -1.96 2.65 -4.44
N LYS A 29 -2.10 1.90 -5.53
CA LYS A 29 -3.18 2.03 -6.50
C LYS A 29 -3.95 0.72 -6.59
N GLY A 30 -5.26 0.76 -6.35
CA GLY A 30 -6.14 -0.38 -6.49
C GLY A 30 -7.07 -0.23 -7.69
N ASP A 31 -7.21 -1.29 -8.48
CA ASP A 31 -8.19 -1.41 -9.54
C ASP A 31 -9.04 -2.67 -9.31
N ASN A 32 -10.33 -2.44 -9.13
CA ASN A 32 -11.30 -3.53 -8.95
C ASN A 32 -11.82 -4.12 -10.27
N ALA A 33 -11.39 -3.57 -11.42
CA ALA A 33 -11.81 -3.97 -12.76
C ALA A 33 -13.34 -4.05 -12.90
N LEU A 34 -14.06 -3.02 -12.38
CA LEU A 34 -15.51 -2.94 -12.44
C LEU A 34 -15.94 -2.19 -13.70
N GLU A 35 -16.91 -2.73 -14.43
CA GLU A 35 -17.49 -2.10 -15.60
C GLU A 35 -19.01 -2.00 -15.44
N ALA A 36 -19.54 -0.82 -15.70
CA ALA A 36 -20.98 -0.59 -15.76
C ALA A 36 -21.52 -1.02 -17.13
N LYS A 37 -22.44 -1.98 -17.16
CA LYS A 37 -23.11 -2.44 -18.40
C LYS A 37 -24.49 -1.82 -18.51
N GLY A 38 -24.69 -1.05 -19.59
CA GLY A 38 -26.02 -0.63 -20.03
C GLY A 38 -26.76 -1.81 -20.66
N THR A 39 -28.02 -1.95 -20.34
CA THR A 39 -28.92 -2.94 -20.93
C THR A 39 -30.06 -2.27 -21.65
N LEU A 40 -30.66 -2.94 -22.64
CA LEU A 40 -31.81 -2.45 -23.41
C LEU A 40 -33.12 -2.67 -22.61
N ASP A 41 -33.16 -2.12 -21.40
CA ASP A 41 -34.28 -2.20 -20.46
C ASP A 41 -35.07 -0.87 -20.31
N GLY A 42 -34.75 0.09 -21.15
CA GLY A 42 -35.38 1.43 -21.11
C GLY A 42 -34.87 2.32 -19.96
N SER A 43 -33.89 1.86 -19.19
CA SER A 43 -33.28 2.65 -18.10
C SER A 43 -32.09 3.47 -18.59
N LEU A 44 -31.96 4.69 -18.07
CA LEU A 44 -30.78 5.52 -18.27
C LEU A 44 -29.63 5.18 -17.29
N VAL A 45 -29.90 4.32 -16.32
CA VAL A 45 -28.94 3.89 -15.31
C VAL A 45 -28.43 2.50 -15.67
N PRO A 46 -27.11 2.22 -15.57
CA PRO A 46 -26.59 0.89 -15.80
C PRO A 46 -27.28 -0.14 -14.89
N ALA A 47 -27.87 -1.16 -15.49
CA ALA A 47 -28.62 -2.19 -14.76
C ALA A 47 -27.72 -3.05 -13.87
N ARG A 48 -26.43 -3.15 -14.22
CA ARG A 48 -25.46 -3.98 -13.48
C ARG A 48 -24.06 -3.37 -13.56
N ILE A 49 -23.35 -3.46 -12.44
CA ILE A 49 -21.91 -3.26 -12.37
C ILE A 49 -21.27 -4.63 -12.22
N LEU A 50 -20.53 -5.06 -13.23
CA LEU A 50 -19.92 -6.38 -13.29
C LEU A 50 -18.41 -6.26 -13.27
N ARG A 51 -17.74 -7.29 -12.74
CA ARG A 51 -16.30 -7.39 -12.84
C ARG A 51 -15.92 -7.81 -14.26
N ASN A 52 -15.08 -7.01 -14.92
CA ASN A 52 -14.58 -7.26 -16.27
C ASN A 52 -13.05 -7.45 -16.29
N GLY A 53 -12.49 -8.08 -15.25
CA GLY A 53 -11.06 -8.35 -15.15
C GLY A 53 -10.63 -8.84 -13.79
N VAL A 54 -9.32 -8.98 -13.62
CA VAL A 54 -8.69 -9.35 -12.36
C VAL A 54 -8.46 -8.07 -11.53
N ARG A 55 -8.72 -8.13 -10.24
CA ARG A 55 -8.32 -7.06 -9.32
C ARG A 55 -6.80 -6.93 -9.33
N LYS A 56 -6.34 -5.70 -9.37
CA LYS A 56 -4.92 -5.38 -9.26
C LYS A 56 -4.69 -4.40 -8.15
N LEU A 57 -3.59 -4.58 -7.44
CA LEU A 57 -3.09 -3.63 -6.47
C LEU A 57 -1.62 -3.39 -6.78
N GLU A 58 -1.35 -2.22 -7.34
CA GLU A 58 -0.01 -1.78 -7.69
C GLU A 58 0.56 -0.92 -6.57
N ILE A 59 1.80 -1.19 -6.18
CA ILE A 59 2.54 -0.45 -5.18
C ILE A 59 3.77 0.13 -5.86
N SER A 60 4.05 1.39 -5.62
CA SER A 60 5.29 2.02 -6.09
C SER A 60 5.84 2.94 -5.01
N GLY A 61 7.14 3.03 -4.95
CA GLY A 61 7.80 3.85 -3.96
C GLY A 61 9.21 4.25 -4.36
N THR A 62 9.76 5.18 -3.59
CA THR A 62 11.16 5.57 -3.66
C THR A 62 11.77 5.38 -2.30
N MET A 63 12.92 4.75 -2.23
CA MET A 63 13.65 4.54 -0.98
C MET A 63 15.14 4.86 -1.14
N ILE A 64 15.76 5.23 -0.03
CA ILE A 64 17.20 5.31 0.09
C ILE A 64 17.74 3.90 0.21
N LEU A 65 18.75 3.57 -0.59
CA LEU A 65 19.41 2.27 -0.55
C LEU A 65 20.33 2.20 0.67
N GLU A 66 19.91 1.49 1.70
CA GLU A 66 20.69 1.26 2.94
C GLU A 66 21.33 -0.15 2.97
N GLY A 67 21.04 -1.01 1.99
CA GLY A 67 21.56 -2.39 1.90
C GLY A 67 20.90 -3.21 0.82
N ASP A 68 21.34 -4.45 0.66
CA ASP A 68 20.95 -5.32 -0.46
C ASP A 68 19.68 -6.16 -0.20
N THR A 69 19.12 -6.13 1.01
CA THR A 69 18.00 -7.00 1.41
C THR A 69 16.79 -6.93 0.46
N GLN A 70 16.42 -5.73 0.02
CA GLN A 70 15.28 -5.55 -0.88
C GLN A 70 15.63 -5.94 -2.32
N LEU A 71 16.86 -5.67 -2.74
CA LEU A 71 17.39 -6.11 -4.02
C LEU A 71 17.46 -7.64 -4.12
N ASP A 72 17.91 -8.30 -3.07
CA ASP A 72 17.96 -9.75 -2.99
C ASP A 72 16.54 -10.37 -3.02
N ALA A 73 15.58 -9.76 -2.34
CA ALA A 73 14.18 -10.17 -2.41
C ALA A 73 13.60 -10.04 -3.82
N TYR A 74 13.93 -8.94 -4.52
CA TYR A 74 13.56 -8.76 -5.93
C TYR A 74 14.16 -9.83 -6.83
N ARG A 75 15.49 -10.06 -6.73
CA ARG A 75 16.20 -11.06 -7.53
C ARG A 75 15.70 -12.47 -7.28
N ALA A 76 15.34 -12.79 -6.04
CA ALA A 76 14.80 -14.08 -5.65
C ALA A 76 13.29 -14.24 -5.97
N GLY A 77 12.60 -13.17 -6.38
CA GLY A 77 11.14 -13.19 -6.55
C GLY A 77 10.39 -13.51 -5.25
N THR A 78 10.97 -13.17 -4.10
CA THR A 78 10.41 -13.52 -2.80
C THR A 78 9.27 -12.58 -2.45
N ALA A 79 8.10 -13.15 -2.13
CA ALA A 79 6.97 -12.38 -1.64
C ALA A 79 7.29 -11.74 -0.28
N GLN A 80 6.94 -10.45 -0.12
CA GLN A 80 7.16 -9.69 1.09
C GLN A 80 5.86 -9.09 1.61
N ARG A 81 5.77 -8.92 2.93
CA ARG A 81 4.69 -8.18 3.55
C ARG A 81 5.06 -6.70 3.64
N LEU A 82 4.14 -5.82 3.24
CA LEU A 82 4.26 -4.38 3.43
C LEU A 82 3.22 -3.93 4.46
N VAL A 83 3.67 -3.22 5.49
CA VAL A 83 2.78 -2.57 6.45
C VAL A 83 3.17 -1.10 6.53
N ALA A 84 2.23 -0.22 6.19
CA ALA A 84 2.37 1.21 6.35
C ALA A 84 1.40 1.69 7.44
N THR A 85 1.92 2.32 8.49
CA THR A 85 1.13 2.80 9.62
C THR A 85 1.35 4.30 9.79
N VAL A 86 0.25 5.03 9.86
CA VAL A 86 0.24 6.47 10.17
C VAL A 86 -0.36 6.62 11.57
N THR A 87 0.43 7.15 12.49
CA THR A 87 0.00 7.36 13.88
C THR A 87 -0.19 8.85 14.13
N GLY A 88 -1.45 9.26 14.25
CA GLY A 88 -1.83 10.64 14.53
C GLY A 88 -1.86 10.97 16.02
N GLN A 89 -2.51 12.08 16.34
CA GLN A 89 -2.67 12.53 17.72
C GLN A 89 -3.61 11.62 18.52
N ALA A 90 -3.50 11.73 19.85
CA ALA A 90 -4.41 11.04 20.76
C ALA A 90 -5.85 11.52 20.53
N VAL A 91 -6.74 10.57 20.28
CA VAL A 91 -8.17 10.80 20.07
C VAL A 91 -8.98 10.58 21.34
N ASN A 92 -8.41 9.82 22.29
CA ASN A 92 -8.95 9.62 23.63
C ASN A 92 -7.78 9.29 24.58
N SER A 93 -8.03 9.25 25.88
CA SER A 93 -7.03 8.90 26.89
C SER A 93 -6.35 7.56 26.55
N GLY A 94 -5.07 7.63 26.12
CA GLY A 94 -4.26 6.46 25.77
C GLY A 94 -4.50 5.84 24.39
N VAL A 95 -5.37 6.43 23.53
CA VAL A 95 -5.63 5.91 22.16
C VAL A 95 -5.32 6.99 21.14
N ASN A 96 -4.42 6.69 20.22
CA ASN A 96 -4.09 7.55 19.07
C ASN A 96 -5.00 7.23 17.87
N ALA A 97 -5.20 8.22 17.00
CA ALA A 97 -5.70 7.97 15.66
C ALA A 97 -4.65 7.18 14.89
N VAL A 98 -5.01 6.02 14.35
CA VAL A 98 -4.09 5.17 13.59
C VAL A 98 -4.75 4.75 12.29
N PHE A 99 -4.03 4.93 11.19
CA PHE A 99 -4.40 4.35 9.91
C PHE A 99 -3.32 3.37 9.47
N THR A 100 -3.70 2.12 9.24
CA THR A 100 -2.78 1.06 8.82
C THR A 100 -3.23 0.49 7.51
N VAL A 101 -2.28 0.35 6.58
CA VAL A 101 -2.42 -0.42 5.35
C VAL A 101 -1.52 -1.62 5.47
N ASP A 102 -2.09 -2.81 5.42
CA ASP A 102 -1.39 -4.09 5.51
C ASP A 102 -1.60 -4.88 4.22
N ILE A 103 -0.51 -5.13 3.51
CA ILE A 103 -0.45 -5.94 2.30
C ILE A 103 0.35 -7.19 2.64
N PRO A 104 -0.32 -8.32 2.88
CA PRO A 104 0.34 -9.53 3.41
C PRO A 104 1.30 -10.19 2.43
N SER A 105 1.10 -9.97 1.13
CA SER A 105 1.96 -10.53 0.08
C SER A 105 2.08 -9.55 -1.08
N MET A 106 3.29 -9.10 -1.34
CA MET A 106 3.64 -8.34 -2.54
C MET A 106 4.91 -8.88 -3.16
N ILE A 107 5.02 -8.80 -4.48
CA ILE A 107 6.20 -9.21 -5.25
C ILE A 107 6.71 -8.00 -6.01
N TYR A 108 8.00 -7.73 -5.92
CA TYR A 108 8.61 -6.66 -6.69
C TYR A 108 8.56 -7.00 -8.19
N THR A 109 8.04 -6.08 -8.99
CA THR A 109 8.00 -6.18 -10.46
C THR A 109 9.12 -5.39 -11.11
N GLU A 110 9.54 -4.30 -10.49
CA GLU A 110 10.66 -3.46 -10.93
C GLU A 110 11.48 -3.02 -9.70
N TYR A 111 12.77 -3.23 -9.78
CA TYR A 111 13.74 -2.73 -8.82
C TYR A 111 15.03 -2.40 -9.58
N PRO A 112 15.25 -1.13 -9.95
CA PRO A 112 16.42 -0.77 -10.76
C PRO A 112 17.71 -0.95 -9.96
N ASP A 113 18.65 -1.64 -10.55
CA ASP A 113 19.99 -1.98 -10.03
C ASP A 113 21.02 -0.91 -10.44
N ASN A 114 20.59 0.33 -10.62
CA ASN A 114 21.45 1.38 -11.14
C ASN A 114 22.00 2.27 -10.01
N ILE A 115 23.20 1.97 -9.58
CA ILE A 115 23.95 2.78 -8.60
C ILE A 115 24.65 3.91 -9.36
N GLY A 116 24.05 5.08 -9.35
CA GLY A 116 24.53 6.28 -10.04
C GLY A 116 25.57 7.10 -9.29
N GLY A 117 26.80 6.61 -9.11
CA GLY A 117 27.91 7.43 -8.62
C GLY A 117 28.00 7.62 -7.10
N PRO A 118 28.99 8.37 -6.62
CA PRO A 118 29.20 8.62 -5.19
C PRO A 118 28.14 9.62 -4.67
N GLY A 119 27.27 9.16 -3.75
CA GLY A 119 26.24 9.99 -3.13
C GLY A 119 25.12 9.15 -2.54
N LEU A 120 24.08 9.84 -2.09
CA LEU A 120 22.85 9.20 -1.66
C LEU A 120 22.20 8.50 -2.85
N VAL A 121 22.03 7.19 -2.77
CA VAL A 121 21.37 6.40 -3.82
C VAL A 121 19.90 6.26 -3.48
N GLU A 122 19.04 6.85 -4.31
CA GLU A 122 17.59 6.65 -4.25
C GLU A 122 17.18 5.64 -5.32
N VAL A 123 16.36 4.67 -4.91
CA VAL A 123 15.83 3.62 -5.76
C VAL A 123 14.33 3.74 -5.86
N SER A 124 13.83 3.90 -7.09
CA SER A 124 12.39 3.83 -7.36
C SER A 124 12.01 2.40 -7.72
N TRP A 125 11.07 1.83 -6.99
CA TRP A 125 10.65 0.45 -7.13
C TRP A 125 9.15 0.33 -7.40
N LYS A 126 8.76 -0.79 -8.02
CA LYS A 126 7.36 -1.17 -8.17
C LYS A 126 7.15 -2.60 -7.72
N ALA A 127 5.96 -2.86 -7.21
CA ALA A 127 5.51 -4.17 -6.78
C ALA A 127 4.01 -4.35 -7.08
N GLU A 128 3.59 -5.59 -7.17
CA GLU A 128 2.19 -5.95 -7.23
C GLU A 128 1.83 -6.78 -5.99
N ALA A 129 0.65 -6.51 -5.42
CA ALA A 129 0.14 -7.34 -4.35
C ALA A 129 -0.49 -8.60 -4.93
N ASP A 130 -0.21 -9.71 -4.28
CA ASP A 130 -0.83 -10.99 -4.57
C ASP A 130 -1.86 -11.36 -3.50
N TYR A 131 -2.84 -12.20 -3.89
CA TYR A 131 -3.81 -12.73 -2.95
C TYR A 131 -3.13 -13.71 -2.01
N ASN A 132 -3.18 -13.43 -0.72
CA ASN A 132 -2.63 -14.31 0.28
C ASN A 132 -3.71 -15.23 0.86
N GLU A 133 -3.63 -16.53 0.60
CA GLU A 133 -4.60 -17.51 1.06
C GLU A 133 -4.67 -17.61 2.59
N GLY A 134 -3.54 -17.42 3.27
CA GLY A 134 -3.47 -17.48 4.72
C GLY A 134 -4.20 -16.34 5.44
N SER A 135 -4.21 -15.14 4.86
CA SER A 135 -4.94 -13.98 5.37
C SER A 135 -6.31 -13.77 4.70
N GLY A 136 -6.57 -14.45 3.57
CA GLY A 136 -7.80 -14.32 2.80
C GLY A 136 -7.99 -12.97 2.10
N THR A 137 -6.90 -12.19 1.94
CA THR A 137 -6.98 -10.82 1.41
C THR A 137 -5.71 -10.41 0.66
N MET A 138 -5.82 -9.43 -0.24
CA MET A 138 -4.69 -8.73 -0.87
C MET A 138 -4.24 -7.53 -0.04
N VAL A 139 -5.18 -6.86 0.63
CA VAL A 139 -4.92 -5.66 1.43
C VAL A 139 -5.95 -5.53 2.53
N THR A 140 -5.51 -5.07 3.69
CA THR A 140 -6.38 -4.71 4.82
C THR A 140 -6.12 -3.26 5.20
N PHE A 141 -7.22 -2.49 5.29
CA PHE A 141 -7.19 -1.12 5.80
C PHE A 141 -7.78 -1.11 7.19
N THR A 142 -7.05 -0.61 8.15
CA THR A 142 -7.50 -0.47 9.54
C THR A 142 -7.47 1.01 9.92
N LEU A 143 -8.59 1.53 10.42
CA LEU A 143 -8.70 2.89 10.92
C LEU A 143 -9.17 2.86 12.38
N VAL A 144 -8.37 3.45 13.25
CA VAL A 144 -8.72 3.72 14.65
C VAL A 144 -8.99 5.21 14.79
N ASN A 145 -10.19 5.58 15.19
CA ASN A 145 -10.61 6.97 15.44
C ASN A 145 -11.62 7.06 16.58
N THR A 146 -12.12 8.25 16.89
CA THR A 146 -13.14 8.47 17.94
C THR A 146 -14.56 8.15 17.52
N LYS A 147 -14.82 7.91 16.23
CA LYS A 147 -16.17 7.68 15.74
C LYS A 147 -16.58 6.23 15.98
N THR A 148 -17.67 6.03 16.71
CA THR A 148 -18.16 4.70 17.10
C THR A 148 -18.96 3.99 16.00
N SER A 149 -19.43 4.72 14.98
CA SER A 149 -20.14 4.17 13.81
C SER A 149 -20.11 5.15 12.64
N TYR A 150 -20.20 4.61 11.43
CA TYR A 150 -20.33 5.33 10.16
C TYR A 150 -21.70 5.04 9.55
#